data_04530900da9a0dca01dcbf238d3b3f51
#
_entry.id   04530900da9a0dca01dcbf238d3b3f51
#
_cell.length_a   1.000
_cell.length_b   1.000
_cell.length_c   1.000
_cell.angle_alpha   90.00
_cell.angle_beta   90.00
_cell.angle_gamma   90.00
#
_symmetry.space_group_name_H-M   'P 1'
#
loop_
_entity.id
_entity.type
_entity.pdbx_description
1 polymer ?
#
loop_
_entity_poly.entity_id
_entity_poly.type
_entity_poly.pdbx_seq_one_letter_code
_entity_poly.pdbx_strand_id
1 'polypeptide(L)'
;MKDLKSKRYLLGGILLLSTPVALAQTTTYDAYAGWYKQWNDSLKGAHITAVQHYLQLRHAKVRQQVVVGIVDSGIDVDSRSLKSVLWTNTKEKLNGRDDDGNGYVDDVHGWNFLGTKDGKFNMTSAGTEEYRQFKRLYPKYKYVKSTAEVSDSNRAEYAYYVEMRRKAKINSYLMFYEATARKQRLIHEMDSLLRTDRVAVDTLTMGGVMRVQVGDTLIRNSFVQAAMTDLYRTPKTTLWNSYVAQQQAALIQMEQRIRGIECDQDKRLLMGDRLDDATDRFYGNNQLNIEGIEHGHFVASVVAGVVADDARYNGVWPQARLMAIRISPEGDEYDKDVASGIRYAVDNGAKVVNLSFGKYTSPHPEMVNEAIAYAAKHDVLVIAAAGNNHLNIDSVDYFPAAVDANGKTFDNFIRVGGTAMDGSRSSISNYGAHKVDLYAPGEYISGVYPGDKKDFANGTSVAAPVVTGIAAMLRSYFPKVKAAQLKRILIETAHHVHGLKLVDAAAAVKRLMP
;
A
#
# COMPACT_ATOMS: atom_id res chain seq x y z
N MET A 1 14.97 34.26 1.20
CA MET A 1 13.99 33.44 0.50
C MET A 1 14.68 32.13 0.13
N LYS A 2 14.59 31.12 0.98
CA LYS A 2 15.02 29.74 0.71
C LYS A 2 14.25 28.82 1.68
N ASP A 3 13.50 27.93 1.08
CA ASP A 3 13.08 26.60 1.53
C ASP A 3 12.53 26.37 2.95
N LEU A 4 11.22 26.44 3.06
CA LEU A 4 10.45 25.66 4.04
C LEU A 4 10.00 24.35 3.34
N LYS A 5 10.79 23.28 3.47
CA LYS A 5 10.36 21.92 3.12
C LYS A 5 9.47 21.37 4.23
N SER A 6 8.20 21.21 3.93
CA SER A 6 7.21 20.55 4.77
C SER A 6 7.58 19.09 5.02
N LYS A 7 7.77 18.71 6.28
CA LYS A 7 7.83 17.30 6.70
C LYS A 7 6.40 16.78 6.80
N ARG A 8 6.07 15.82 5.96
CA ARG A 8 4.79 15.10 6.01
C ARG A 8 4.88 13.94 6.99
N TYR A 9 3.85 13.77 7.80
CA TYR A 9 3.71 12.64 8.73
C TYR A 9 2.73 11.62 8.15
N LEU A 10 3.22 10.39 7.97
CA LEU A 10 2.37 9.21 7.72
C LEU A 10 1.52 8.91 8.96
N LEU A 11 0.21 8.80 8.78
CA LEU A 11 -0.72 8.27 9.76
C LEU A 11 -1.15 6.86 9.33
N GLY A 12 -0.45 5.89 9.88
CA GLY A 12 -0.81 4.49 9.70
C GLY A 12 0.31 3.58 10.19
N GLY A 13 0.44 3.39 11.51
CA GLY A 13 1.45 2.51 12.10
C GLY A 13 2.28 3.22 13.15
N ILE A 14 2.47 2.58 14.25
CA ILE A 14 3.31 3.00 15.38
C ILE A 14 4.72 3.30 14.86
N LEU A 15 5.07 4.58 14.74
CA LEU A 15 6.42 5.00 14.40
C LEU A 15 7.30 4.87 15.67
N LEU A 16 8.15 3.88 15.70
CA LEU A 16 9.33 3.88 16.56
C LEU A 16 10.28 4.96 16.04
N LEU A 17 10.37 6.08 16.76
CA LEU A 17 11.36 7.12 16.52
C LEU A 17 12.75 6.54 16.71
N SER A 18 13.50 6.37 15.63
CA SER A 18 14.92 6.06 15.64
C SER A 18 15.73 7.36 15.82
N THR A 19 16.41 7.49 16.95
CA THR A 19 17.56 8.37 17.20
C THR A 19 18.72 8.05 16.24
N PRO A 20 19.78 8.87 16.12
CA PRO A 20 20.81 8.80 15.07
C PRO A 20 21.70 7.53 15.08
N VAL A 21 21.12 6.36 15.26
CA VAL A 21 21.73 5.05 14.98
C VAL A 21 21.62 4.72 13.47
N ALA A 22 20.95 5.56 12.69
CA ALA A 22 20.63 5.31 11.28
C ALA A 22 21.87 5.13 10.35
N LEU A 23 23.02 5.72 10.68
CA LEU A 23 24.24 5.55 9.87
C LEU A 23 24.94 4.21 10.09
N ALA A 24 24.79 3.59 11.26
CA ALA A 24 25.37 2.27 11.54
C ALA A 24 24.44 1.12 11.11
N GLN A 25 23.13 1.36 11.06
CA GLN A 25 22.15 0.35 10.61
C GLN A 25 22.12 0.18 9.09
N THR A 26 22.33 1.23 8.30
CA THR A 26 22.37 1.14 6.83
C THR A 26 23.48 0.22 6.33
N THR A 27 24.64 0.19 6.96
CA THR A 27 25.76 -0.67 6.57
C THR A 27 25.50 -2.15 6.90
N THR A 28 24.70 -2.45 7.91
CA THR A 28 24.39 -3.84 8.32
C THR A 28 23.30 -4.47 7.43
N TYR A 29 22.29 -3.71 7.04
CA TYR A 29 21.20 -4.21 6.17
C TYR A 29 21.61 -4.37 4.72
N ASP A 30 22.54 -3.56 4.21
CA ASP A 30 23.04 -3.68 2.83
C ASP A 30 23.69 -5.06 2.55
N ALA A 31 24.22 -5.71 3.58
CA ALA A 31 24.74 -7.09 3.47
C ALA A 31 23.65 -8.11 3.04
N TYR A 32 22.38 -7.81 3.31
CA TYR A 32 21.25 -8.68 2.96
C TYR A 32 20.56 -8.28 1.65
N ALA A 33 21.07 -7.28 0.92
CA ALA A 33 20.48 -6.90 -0.36
C ALA A 33 20.43 -8.08 -1.31
N GLY A 34 19.24 -8.38 -1.86
CA GLY A 34 19.01 -9.51 -2.76
C GLY A 34 18.89 -10.90 -2.08
N TRP A 35 18.85 -10.97 -0.75
CA TRP A 35 18.71 -12.24 -0.03
C TRP A 35 17.48 -13.05 -0.49
N TYR A 36 16.40 -12.41 -0.81
CA TYR A 36 15.13 -13.02 -1.21
C TYR A 36 15.22 -13.86 -2.49
N LYS A 37 16.32 -13.69 -3.26
CA LYS A 37 16.60 -14.48 -4.47
C LYS A 37 17.37 -15.78 -4.17
N GLN A 38 17.92 -15.92 -2.97
CA GLN A 38 18.79 -17.01 -2.55
C GLN A 38 18.01 -18.09 -1.78
N TRP A 39 18.64 -19.24 -1.60
CA TRP A 39 18.16 -20.28 -0.70
C TRP A 39 19.37 -21.05 -0.16
N ASN A 40 19.50 -21.09 1.15
CA ASN A 40 20.51 -21.85 1.87
C ASN A 40 20.03 -22.16 3.29
N ASP A 41 20.88 -22.67 4.17
CA ASP A 41 20.51 -23.04 5.54
C ASP A 41 20.00 -21.87 6.36
N SER A 42 20.54 -20.67 6.15
CA SER A 42 20.20 -19.45 6.90
C SER A 42 19.17 -18.56 6.21
N LEU A 43 19.05 -18.63 4.88
CA LEU A 43 18.19 -17.77 4.07
C LEU A 43 17.21 -18.63 3.26
N LYS A 44 15.92 -18.44 3.52
CA LYS A 44 14.83 -19.14 2.82
C LYS A 44 14.14 -18.20 1.82
N GLY A 45 14.92 -17.74 0.83
CA GLY A 45 14.39 -16.94 -0.28
C GLY A 45 13.65 -17.78 -1.33
N ALA A 46 13.50 -17.26 -2.54
CA ALA A 46 12.66 -17.85 -3.58
C ALA A 46 13.43 -18.67 -4.64
N HIS A 47 14.68 -19.07 -4.40
CA HIS A 47 15.53 -19.86 -5.31
C HIS A 47 15.78 -19.26 -6.71
N ILE A 48 15.69 -17.93 -6.86
CA ILE A 48 15.78 -17.26 -8.17
C ILE A 48 17.19 -17.38 -8.76
N THR A 49 18.23 -17.21 -7.94
CA THR A 49 19.63 -17.34 -8.38
C THR A 49 19.92 -18.73 -8.94
N ALA A 50 19.39 -19.79 -8.31
CA ALA A 50 19.55 -21.17 -8.78
C ALA A 50 18.86 -21.39 -10.15
N VAL A 51 17.73 -20.75 -10.40
CA VAL A 51 17.04 -20.80 -11.70
C VAL A 51 17.90 -20.24 -12.82
N GLN A 52 18.49 -19.08 -12.62
CA GLN A 52 19.31 -18.41 -13.64
C GLN A 52 20.47 -19.33 -14.07
N HIS A 53 21.14 -19.93 -13.09
CA HIS A 53 22.22 -20.91 -13.36
C HIS A 53 21.69 -22.15 -14.09
N TYR A 54 20.58 -22.74 -13.64
CA TYR A 54 19.98 -23.91 -14.27
C TYR A 54 19.59 -23.68 -15.74
N LEU A 55 18.96 -22.53 -16.02
CA LEU A 55 18.55 -22.16 -17.37
C LEU A 55 19.75 -21.90 -18.30
N GLN A 56 20.84 -21.32 -17.78
CA GLN A 56 22.09 -21.15 -18.52
C GLN A 56 22.70 -22.50 -18.90
N LEU A 57 22.81 -23.45 -17.95
CA LEU A 57 23.34 -24.79 -18.21
C LEU A 57 22.53 -25.56 -19.27
N ARG A 58 21.23 -25.30 -19.35
CA ARG A 58 20.31 -25.92 -20.32
C ARG A 58 20.24 -25.16 -21.63
N HIS A 59 20.99 -24.05 -21.81
CA HIS A 59 20.93 -23.17 -22.97
C HIS A 59 19.50 -22.73 -23.30
N ALA A 60 18.67 -22.59 -22.26
CA ALA A 60 17.27 -22.19 -22.41
C ALA A 60 17.15 -20.76 -22.95
N LYS A 61 16.28 -20.57 -23.94
CA LYS A 61 16.03 -19.25 -24.54
C LYS A 61 14.69 -18.71 -24.10
N VAL A 62 14.63 -17.42 -23.82
CA VAL A 62 13.37 -16.69 -23.65
C VAL A 62 12.61 -16.75 -24.98
N ARG A 63 11.35 -17.15 -24.91
CA ARG A 63 10.49 -17.39 -26.10
C ARG A 63 9.52 -16.27 -26.36
N GLN A 64 9.18 -15.50 -25.32
CA GLN A 64 8.34 -14.30 -25.45
C GLN A 64 8.70 -13.27 -24.39
N GLN A 65 8.45 -12.03 -24.70
CA GLN A 65 8.44 -10.93 -23.74
C GLN A 65 7.10 -10.92 -23.00
N VAL A 66 7.12 -10.84 -21.67
CA VAL A 66 5.91 -10.85 -20.84
C VAL A 66 5.63 -9.46 -20.32
N VAL A 67 4.42 -8.98 -20.56
CA VAL A 67 3.90 -7.75 -19.97
C VAL A 67 3.30 -8.06 -18.61
N VAL A 68 3.67 -7.26 -17.60
CA VAL A 68 3.15 -7.31 -16.23
C VAL A 68 2.43 -6.01 -15.94
N GLY A 69 1.14 -6.07 -15.63
CA GLY A 69 0.39 -4.93 -15.11
C GLY A 69 0.72 -4.69 -13.64
N ILE A 70 1.30 -3.56 -13.31
CA ILE A 70 1.48 -3.10 -11.93
C ILE A 70 0.30 -2.19 -11.60
N VAL A 71 -0.72 -2.77 -11.00
CA VAL A 71 -1.93 -2.08 -10.58
C VAL A 71 -1.71 -1.62 -9.15
N ASP A 72 -1.31 -0.35 -8.97
CA ASP A 72 -0.79 0.16 -7.70
C ASP A 72 -0.88 1.71 -7.65
N SER A 73 -0.06 2.36 -6.85
CA SER A 73 -0.03 3.82 -6.69
C SER A 73 0.60 4.58 -7.87
N GLY A 74 1.16 3.89 -8.86
CA GLY A 74 1.87 4.48 -10.00
C GLY A 74 3.36 4.16 -10.01
N ILE A 75 4.05 4.59 -11.07
CA ILE A 75 5.48 4.36 -11.29
C ILE A 75 6.12 5.65 -11.80
N ASP A 76 7.30 6.00 -11.29
CA ASP A 76 8.15 7.03 -11.91
C ASP A 76 8.69 6.48 -13.25
N VAL A 77 8.07 6.90 -14.34
CA VAL A 77 8.41 6.44 -15.69
C VAL A 77 9.74 6.99 -16.21
N ASP A 78 10.30 7.99 -15.55
CA ASP A 78 11.60 8.59 -15.86
C ASP A 78 12.76 7.97 -15.08
N SER A 79 12.47 7.10 -14.11
CA SER A 79 13.48 6.43 -13.28
C SER A 79 14.47 5.62 -14.14
N ARG A 80 15.76 5.75 -13.84
CA ARG A 80 16.83 5.01 -14.54
C ARG A 80 16.71 3.50 -14.31
N SER A 81 16.22 3.12 -13.12
CA SER A 81 16.07 1.70 -12.75
C SER A 81 14.88 1.02 -13.43
N LEU A 82 13.87 1.77 -13.90
CA LEU A 82 12.67 1.20 -14.51
C LEU A 82 12.50 1.52 -15.99
N LYS A 83 13.07 2.62 -16.48
CA LYS A 83 12.87 3.10 -17.87
C LYS A 83 13.11 2.02 -18.94
N SER A 84 14.13 1.18 -18.76
CA SER A 84 14.48 0.14 -19.74
C SER A 84 13.50 -1.05 -19.74
N VAL A 85 12.68 -1.18 -18.70
CA VAL A 85 11.72 -2.29 -18.50
C VAL A 85 10.27 -1.84 -18.58
N LEU A 86 10.00 -0.56 -18.84
CA LEU A 86 8.63 -0.11 -19.05
C LEU A 86 8.01 -0.77 -20.30
N TRP A 87 6.74 -1.09 -20.17
CA TRP A 87 5.89 -1.38 -21.30
C TRP A 87 5.65 -0.10 -22.10
N THR A 88 5.58 -0.24 -23.41
CA THR A 88 5.27 0.89 -24.28
C THR A 88 4.16 0.47 -25.24
N ASN A 89 3.06 1.23 -25.24
CA ASN A 89 2.04 1.13 -26.26
C ASN A 89 2.62 1.74 -27.55
N THR A 90 3.11 0.87 -28.44
CA THR A 90 3.76 1.31 -29.69
C THR A 90 2.79 1.90 -30.72
N LYS A 91 1.49 1.81 -30.48
CA LYS A 91 0.47 2.40 -31.34
C LYS A 91 0.14 3.84 -30.95
N GLU A 92 0.45 4.23 -29.69
CA GLU A 92 0.23 5.56 -29.16
C GLU A 92 1.42 6.51 -29.42
N LYS A 93 1.09 7.79 -29.58
CA LYS A 93 2.04 8.91 -29.65
C LYS A 93 1.55 10.00 -28.73
N LEU A 94 2.45 10.70 -28.06
CA LEU A 94 2.11 11.85 -27.22
C LEU A 94 1.64 13.05 -28.07
N ASN A 95 0.39 13.05 -28.51
CA ASN A 95 -0.17 14.02 -29.44
C ASN A 95 -1.57 14.53 -29.05
N GLY A 96 -2.10 14.10 -27.88
CA GLY A 96 -3.42 14.45 -27.38
C GLY A 96 -4.55 13.68 -28.06
N ARG A 97 -4.27 12.56 -28.72
CA ARG A 97 -5.26 11.71 -29.38
C ARG A 97 -5.10 10.26 -28.93
N ASP A 98 -6.18 9.54 -28.94
CA ASP A 98 -6.23 8.10 -28.81
C ASP A 98 -5.95 7.51 -30.20
N ASP A 99 -4.67 7.17 -30.49
CA ASP A 99 -4.22 6.74 -31.81
C ASP A 99 -4.60 5.28 -32.13
N ASP A 100 -4.84 4.44 -31.08
CA ASP A 100 -5.21 3.04 -31.26
C ASP A 100 -6.70 2.74 -31.01
N GLY A 101 -7.47 3.74 -30.58
CA GLY A 101 -8.92 3.64 -30.41
C GLY A 101 -9.33 2.80 -29.18
N ASN A 102 -8.44 2.67 -28.20
CA ASN A 102 -8.70 1.86 -27.00
C ASN A 102 -9.49 2.62 -25.92
N GLY A 103 -9.71 3.93 -26.08
CA GLY A 103 -10.43 4.82 -25.16
C GLY A 103 -9.53 5.57 -24.19
N TYR A 104 -8.21 5.45 -24.28
CA TYR A 104 -7.22 6.04 -23.39
C TYR A 104 -6.21 6.88 -24.17
N VAL A 105 -6.31 8.19 -24.07
CA VAL A 105 -5.49 9.15 -24.85
C VAL A 105 -4.04 9.17 -24.36
N ASP A 106 -3.08 8.96 -25.27
CA ASP A 106 -1.65 9.02 -24.97
C ASP A 106 -1.20 8.02 -23.87
N ASP A 107 -1.77 6.83 -23.78
CA ASP A 107 -1.47 5.82 -22.75
C ASP A 107 -0.15 5.05 -23.01
N VAL A 108 0.92 5.79 -23.31
CA VAL A 108 2.21 5.25 -23.79
C VAL A 108 2.84 4.23 -22.83
N HIS A 109 2.77 4.45 -21.52
CA HIS A 109 3.36 3.55 -20.50
C HIS A 109 2.34 2.96 -19.53
N GLY A 110 1.07 3.29 -19.70
CA GLY A 110 -0.02 2.89 -18.83
C GLY A 110 -1.00 4.02 -18.57
N TRP A 111 -1.78 3.90 -17.50
CA TRP A 111 -2.91 4.81 -17.25
C TRP A 111 -3.09 5.15 -15.76
N ASN A 112 -3.55 6.36 -15.48
CA ASN A 112 -3.90 6.88 -14.18
C ASN A 112 -5.43 7.00 -14.05
N PHE A 113 -6.05 6.08 -13.31
CA PHE A 113 -7.49 6.08 -13.00
C PHE A 113 -7.89 7.04 -11.88
N LEU A 114 -6.93 7.76 -11.25
CA LEU A 114 -7.18 8.68 -10.15
C LEU A 114 -7.05 10.15 -10.56
N GLY A 115 -7.26 10.45 -11.83
CA GLY A 115 -7.15 11.80 -12.35
C GLY A 115 -8.36 12.24 -13.16
N THR A 116 -8.54 13.55 -13.34
CA THR A 116 -9.50 14.09 -14.31
C THR A 116 -8.97 13.96 -15.74
N LYS A 117 -9.85 13.86 -16.73
CA LYS A 117 -9.46 13.74 -18.15
C LYS A 117 -8.60 14.91 -18.65
N ASP A 118 -8.78 16.10 -18.08
CA ASP A 118 -7.99 17.29 -18.44
C ASP A 118 -6.65 17.39 -17.68
N GLY A 119 -6.35 16.40 -16.82
CA GLY A 119 -5.11 16.33 -16.04
C GLY A 119 -4.94 17.39 -14.95
N LYS A 120 -5.96 18.24 -14.69
CA LYS A 120 -5.84 19.32 -13.71
C LYS A 120 -5.94 18.87 -12.26
N PHE A 121 -6.52 17.70 -12.03
CA PHE A 121 -6.64 17.11 -10.70
C PHE A 121 -6.20 15.64 -10.76
N ASN A 122 -5.37 15.24 -9.79
CA ASN A 122 -5.04 13.85 -9.51
C ASN A 122 -5.25 13.60 -8.03
N MET A 123 -6.06 12.59 -7.72
CA MET A 123 -6.32 12.19 -6.35
C MET A 123 -5.09 11.49 -5.75
N THR A 124 -4.61 12.00 -4.64
CA THR A 124 -3.46 11.43 -3.90
C THR A 124 -3.86 10.75 -2.60
N SER A 125 -5.04 11.05 -2.06
CA SER A 125 -5.54 10.46 -0.81
C SER A 125 -7.05 10.24 -0.87
N ALA A 126 -7.53 9.10 -0.36
CA ALA A 126 -8.94 8.72 -0.32
C ALA A 126 -9.44 8.32 1.08
N GLY A 127 -8.53 8.11 2.05
CA GLY A 127 -8.87 7.53 3.36
C GLY A 127 -9.28 6.05 3.25
N THR A 128 -9.71 5.46 4.38
CA THR A 128 -10.17 4.06 4.37
C THR A 128 -11.58 3.94 3.82
N GLU A 129 -11.92 2.76 3.28
CA GLU A 129 -13.27 2.50 2.75
C GLU A 129 -14.35 2.66 3.82
N GLU A 130 -14.08 2.18 5.04
CA GLU A 130 -15.00 2.33 6.16
C GLU A 130 -15.31 3.80 6.46
N TYR A 131 -14.29 4.67 6.38
CA TYR A 131 -14.48 6.11 6.58
C TYR A 131 -15.32 6.72 5.46
N ARG A 132 -15.08 6.36 4.20
CA ARG A 132 -15.87 6.83 3.05
C ARG A 132 -17.34 6.42 3.16
N GLN A 133 -17.60 5.15 3.50
CA GLN A 133 -18.96 4.64 3.67
C GLN A 133 -19.67 5.27 4.88
N PHE A 134 -18.96 5.45 5.99
CA PHE A 134 -19.46 6.21 7.13
C PHE A 134 -19.85 7.64 6.71
N LYS A 135 -18.95 8.36 6.04
CA LYS A 135 -19.15 9.75 5.61
C LYS A 135 -20.35 9.89 4.64
N ARG A 136 -20.48 8.96 3.70
CA ARG A 136 -21.60 8.92 2.75
C ARG A 136 -22.96 8.83 3.44
N LEU A 137 -23.05 8.07 4.52
CA LEU A 137 -24.29 7.85 5.27
C LEU A 137 -24.49 8.82 6.44
N TYR A 138 -23.46 9.56 6.83
CA TYR A 138 -23.48 10.48 7.96
C TYR A 138 -24.61 11.55 7.88
N PRO A 139 -24.85 12.24 6.76
CA PRO A 139 -25.92 13.22 6.67
C PRO A 139 -27.29 12.66 7.00
N LYS A 140 -27.54 11.39 6.63
CA LYS A 140 -28.82 10.71 6.86
C LYS A 140 -29.00 10.25 8.30
N TYR A 141 -27.93 9.78 8.94
CA TYR A 141 -28.02 9.08 10.23
C TYR A 141 -27.36 9.76 11.41
N LYS A 142 -26.75 10.93 11.25
CA LYS A 142 -25.99 11.60 12.32
C LYS A 142 -26.79 11.89 13.60
N TYR A 143 -28.10 12.07 13.50
CA TYR A 143 -28.99 12.35 14.63
C TYR A 143 -29.75 11.11 15.13
N VAL A 144 -29.68 9.97 14.43
CA VAL A 144 -30.35 8.72 14.81
C VAL A 144 -29.59 8.07 15.96
N LYS A 145 -30.29 7.80 17.07
CA LYS A 145 -29.70 7.26 18.30
C LYS A 145 -29.87 5.75 18.43
N SER A 146 -30.92 5.19 17.80
CA SER A 146 -31.21 3.77 17.90
C SER A 146 -31.93 3.24 16.65
N THR A 147 -31.91 1.92 16.47
CA THR A 147 -32.65 1.23 15.40
C THR A 147 -34.15 1.42 15.47
N ALA A 148 -34.72 1.77 16.64
CA ALA A 148 -36.14 2.03 16.80
C ALA A 148 -36.61 3.31 16.10
N GLU A 149 -35.70 4.23 15.82
CA GLU A 149 -35.98 5.49 15.13
C GLU A 149 -35.91 5.35 13.59
N VAL A 150 -35.61 4.15 13.10
CA VAL A 150 -35.39 3.90 11.67
C VAL A 150 -36.51 3.01 11.13
N SER A 151 -37.07 3.36 9.96
CA SER A 151 -38.04 2.53 9.25
C SER A 151 -37.46 1.15 8.91
N ASP A 152 -38.32 0.13 8.81
CA ASP A 152 -37.91 -1.25 8.51
C ASP A 152 -37.08 -1.33 7.22
N SER A 153 -37.43 -0.56 6.21
CA SER A 153 -36.70 -0.49 4.93
C SER A 153 -35.27 0.06 5.05
N ASN A 154 -34.98 0.85 6.06
CA ASN A 154 -33.66 1.48 6.27
C ASN A 154 -32.84 0.80 7.37
N ARG A 155 -33.36 -0.23 8.06
CA ARG A 155 -32.65 -0.87 9.18
C ARG A 155 -31.31 -1.48 8.77
N ALA A 156 -31.25 -2.12 7.62
CA ALA A 156 -30.02 -2.72 7.11
C ALA A 156 -28.96 -1.65 6.80
N GLU A 157 -29.35 -0.54 6.16
CA GLU A 157 -28.45 0.56 5.86
C GLU A 157 -27.96 1.27 7.13
N TYR A 158 -28.85 1.45 8.13
CA TYR A 158 -28.45 2.01 9.42
C TYR A 158 -27.48 1.09 10.17
N ALA A 159 -27.72 -0.22 10.16
CA ALA A 159 -26.78 -1.17 10.75
C ALA A 159 -25.42 -1.13 10.08
N TYR A 160 -25.38 -1.01 8.74
CA TYR A 160 -24.16 -0.79 7.98
C TYR A 160 -23.47 0.52 8.36
N TYR A 161 -24.21 1.63 8.50
CA TYR A 161 -23.66 2.91 8.98
C TYR A 161 -22.97 2.78 10.35
N VAL A 162 -23.63 2.10 11.30
CA VAL A 162 -23.09 1.88 12.66
C VAL A 162 -21.82 1.05 12.61
N GLU A 163 -21.80 0.01 11.77
CA GLU A 163 -20.63 -0.84 11.58
C GLU A 163 -19.47 -0.06 10.94
N MET A 164 -19.72 0.75 9.90
CA MET A 164 -18.71 1.58 9.27
C MET A 164 -18.14 2.62 10.23
N ARG A 165 -19.00 3.24 11.06
CA ARG A 165 -18.59 4.15 12.14
C ARG A 165 -17.63 3.46 13.12
N ARG A 166 -17.95 2.22 13.50
CA ARG A 166 -17.14 1.41 14.41
C ARG A 166 -15.80 1.03 13.77
N LYS A 167 -15.80 0.50 12.55
CA LYS A 167 -14.61 0.10 11.81
C LYS A 167 -13.69 1.29 11.51
N ALA A 168 -14.24 2.44 11.13
CA ALA A 168 -13.50 3.68 10.93
C ALA A 168 -12.98 4.31 12.25
N LYS A 169 -13.27 3.69 13.41
CA LYS A 169 -12.82 4.12 14.75
C LYS A 169 -13.21 5.56 15.11
N ILE A 170 -14.35 6.05 14.59
CA ILE A 170 -14.78 7.45 14.77
C ILE A 170 -14.91 7.82 16.25
N ASN A 171 -15.50 6.95 17.08
CA ASN A 171 -15.65 7.23 18.51
C ASN A 171 -14.29 7.34 19.22
N SER A 172 -13.35 6.45 18.90
CA SER A 172 -11.99 6.53 19.46
C SER A 172 -11.30 7.82 19.06
N TYR A 173 -11.47 8.23 17.80
CA TYR A 173 -10.90 9.47 17.30
C TYR A 173 -11.45 10.70 18.02
N LEU A 174 -12.77 10.77 18.26
CA LEU A 174 -13.41 11.83 19.03
C LEU A 174 -12.92 11.87 20.48
N MET A 175 -12.77 10.71 21.12
CA MET A 175 -12.19 10.63 22.48
C MET A 175 -10.74 11.15 22.54
N PHE A 176 -9.92 10.80 21.55
CA PHE A 176 -8.55 11.31 21.45
C PHE A 176 -8.52 12.81 21.22
N TYR A 177 -9.41 13.34 20.41
CA TYR A 177 -9.54 14.78 20.19
C TYR A 177 -9.88 15.51 21.50
N GLU A 178 -10.89 15.06 22.23
CA GLU A 178 -11.28 15.66 23.49
C GLU A 178 -10.15 15.64 24.54
N ALA A 179 -9.44 14.52 24.63
CA ALA A 179 -8.28 14.39 25.51
C ALA A 179 -7.14 15.34 25.10
N THR A 180 -6.86 15.45 23.80
CA THR A 180 -5.84 16.36 23.26
C THR A 180 -6.24 17.82 23.49
N ALA A 181 -7.49 18.18 23.24
CA ALA A 181 -8.00 19.55 23.48
C ALA A 181 -7.92 19.93 24.97
N ARG A 182 -8.22 18.98 25.88
CA ARG A 182 -8.06 19.19 27.32
C ARG A 182 -6.60 19.40 27.70
N LYS A 183 -5.71 18.55 27.20
CA LYS A 183 -4.25 18.69 27.42
C LYS A 183 -3.76 20.04 26.89
N GLN A 184 -4.21 20.47 25.72
CA GLN A 184 -3.81 21.75 25.13
C GLN A 184 -4.22 22.95 26.00
N ARG A 185 -5.41 22.92 26.61
CA ARG A 185 -5.80 23.96 27.58
C ARG A 185 -4.83 24.03 28.75
N LEU A 186 -4.46 22.89 29.34
CA LEU A 186 -3.49 22.85 30.44
C LEU A 186 -2.08 23.29 30.01
N ILE A 187 -1.67 23.04 28.78
CA ILE A 187 -0.42 23.56 28.23
C ILE A 187 -0.47 25.09 28.15
N HIS A 188 -1.57 25.67 27.68
CA HIS A 188 -1.75 27.12 27.63
C HIS A 188 -1.77 27.77 29.02
N GLU A 189 -2.47 27.14 29.97
CA GLU A 189 -2.48 27.59 31.38
C GLU A 189 -1.06 27.57 31.97
N MET A 190 -0.32 26.50 31.72
CA MET A 190 1.09 26.37 32.17
C MET A 190 2.00 27.40 31.50
N ASP A 191 1.87 27.62 30.19
CA ASP A 191 2.66 28.63 29.47
C ASP A 191 2.37 30.04 29.99
N SER A 192 1.09 30.37 30.23
CA SER A 192 0.68 31.63 30.86
C SER A 192 1.26 31.81 32.26
N LEU A 193 1.20 30.78 33.07
CA LEU A 193 1.79 30.79 34.43
C LEU A 193 3.30 31.01 34.40
N LEU A 194 4.03 30.29 33.53
CA LEU A 194 5.47 30.47 33.36
C LEU A 194 5.84 31.90 32.99
N ARG A 195 5.09 32.53 32.09
CA ARG A 195 5.30 33.94 31.68
C ARG A 195 4.96 34.92 32.80
N THR A 196 3.88 34.66 33.53
CA THR A 196 3.49 35.47 34.71
C THR A 196 4.56 35.41 35.78
N ASP A 197 5.13 34.25 36.04
CA ASP A 197 6.22 34.04 37.01
C ASP A 197 7.60 34.45 36.43
N ARG A 198 7.63 35.10 35.27
CA ARG A 198 8.84 35.62 34.60
C ARG A 198 9.89 34.54 34.31
N VAL A 199 9.49 33.32 34.07
CA VAL A 199 10.38 32.25 33.61
C VAL A 199 10.82 32.53 32.19
N ALA A 200 12.10 32.33 31.88
CA ALA A 200 12.65 32.53 30.52
C ALA A 200 12.22 31.39 29.58
N VAL A 201 10.97 31.43 29.08
CA VAL A 201 10.34 30.35 28.29
C VAL A 201 11.06 30.05 26.97
N ASP A 202 11.78 31.03 26.41
CA ASP A 202 12.50 30.88 25.13
C ASP A 202 13.70 29.92 25.23
N THR A 203 14.29 29.79 26.41
CA THR A 203 15.39 28.88 26.71
C THR A 203 14.96 27.68 27.58
N LEU A 204 13.72 27.67 28.03
CA LEU A 204 13.19 26.59 28.87
C LEU A 204 13.09 25.31 28.06
N THR A 205 13.61 24.21 28.60
CA THR A 205 13.51 22.88 27.99
C THR A 205 12.46 22.03 28.70
N MET A 206 11.99 20.96 28.05
CA MET A 206 11.08 20.00 28.66
C MET A 206 11.64 19.40 29.96
N GLY A 207 12.96 19.19 30.05
CA GLY A 207 13.64 18.80 31.30
C GLY A 207 13.64 19.91 32.35
N GLY A 208 13.61 21.17 31.95
CA GLY A 208 13.51 22.35 32.82
C GLY A 208 12.11 22.53 33.40
N VAL A 209 11.08 22.35 32.57
CA VAL A 209 9.65 22.44 33.00
C VAL A 209 9.33 21.53 34.17
N MET A 210 9.94 20.35 34.24
CA MET A 210 9.76 19.41 35.36
C MET A 210 10.32 19.93 36.70
N ARG A 211 11.28 20.83 36.64
CA ARG A 211 12.04 21.34 37.82
C ARG A 211 11.71 22.78 38.17
N VAL A 212 11.03 23.50 37.26
CA VAL A 212 10.69 24.92 37.48
C VAL A 212 9.72 25.04 38.69
N GLN A 213 9.98 26.02 39.55
CA GLN A 213 9.05 26.42 40.59
C GLN A 213 8.13 27.50 40.04
N VAL A 214 6.85 27.36 40.27
CA VAL A 214 5.79 28.30 39.87
C VAL A 214 4.87 28.58 41.02
N GLY A 215 4.22 29.76 41.02
CA GLY A 215 3.34 30.19 42.09
C GLY A 215 2.07 29.32 42.21
N ASP A 216 1.52 28.84 41.10
CA ASP A 216 0.37 27.93 41.13
C ASP A 216 0.78 26.48 40.89
N THR A 217 0.87 25.74 42.00
CA THR A 217 1.22 24.31 42.00
C THR A 217 0.09 23.43 41.48
N LEU A 218 -1.16 23.86 41.50
CA LEU A 218 -2.31 23.11 41.03
C LEU A 218 -2.29 23.02 39.48
N ILE A 219 -2.11 24.16 38.82
CA ILE A 219 -1.95 24.21 37.34
C ILE A 219 -0.77 23.33 36.94
N ARG A 220 0.39 23.49 37.58
CA ARG A 220 1.58 22.70 37.28
C ARG A 220 1.33 21.20 37.40
N ASN A 221 0.71 20.76 38.50
CA ASN A 221 0.44 19.35 38.73
C ASN A 221 -0.57 18.77 37.74
N SER A 222 -1.60 19.54 37.38
CA SER A 222 -2.60 19.17 36.39
C SER A 222 -1.96 19.01 34.99
N PHE A 223 -1.07 19.96 34.62
CA PHE A 223 -0.28 19.86 33.39
C PHE A 223 0.62 18.61 33.39
N VAL A 224 1.40 18.39 34.46
CA VAL A 224 2.31 17.24 34.58
C VAL A 224 1.53 15.93 34.44
N GLN A 225 0.38 15.81 35.07
CA GLN A 225 -0.47 14.64 34.97
C GLN A 225 -0.98 14.43 33.55
N ALA A 226 -1.49 15.46 32.89
CA ALA A 226 -2.03 15.38 31.52
C ALA A 226 -0.94 15.13 30.47
N ALA A 227 0.27 15.67 30.67
CA ALA A 227 1.39 15.56 29.76
C ALA A 227 2.39 14.45 30.14
N MET A 228 2.11 13.60 31.12
CA MET A 228 3.06 12.61 31.65
C MET A 228 3.70 11.76 30.57
N THR A 229 2.93 11.25 29.62
CA THR A 229 3.44 10.46 28.50
C THR A 229 4.38 11.27 27.61
N ASP A 230 4.04 12.53 27.34
CA ASP A 230 4.85 13.42 26.51
C ASP A 230 6.16 13.78 27.23
N LEU A 231 6.10 14.07 28.52
CA LEU A 231 7.27 14.37 29.35
C LEU A 231 8.24 13.19 29.42
N TYR A 232 7.74 11.98 29.34
CA TYR A 232 8.56 10.77 29.28
C TYR A 232 9.17 10.52 27.91
N ARG A 233 8.41 10.74 26.82
CA ARG A 233 8.81 10.41 25.43
C ARG A 233 9.55 11.53 24.72
N THR A 234 9.28 12.79 25.06
CA THR A 234 9.94 13.95 24.45
C THR A 234 11.35 14.10 24.98
N PRO A 235 12.37 14.31 24.13
CA PRO A 235 13.72 14.58 24.57
C PRO A 235 13.77 15.74 25.56
N LYS A 236 14.48 15.58 26.65
CA LYS A 236 14.58 16.60 27.73
C LYS A 236 15.19 17.92 27.26
N THR A 237 15.91 17.89 26.14
CA THR A 237 16.52 19.06 25.48
C THR A 237 15.56 19.82 24.57
N THR A 238 14.36 19.28 24.27
CA THR A 238 13.35 19.95 23.46
C THR A 238 12.94 21.25 24.13
N LEU A 239 12.93 22.35 23.41
CA LEU A 239 12.49 23.65 23.90
C LEU A 239 10.99 23.65 24.19
N TRP A 240 10.57 24.30 25.25
CA TRP A 240 9.17 24.46 25.65
C TRP A 240 8.31 25.05 24.52
N ASN A 241 8.75 26.14 23.91
CA ASN A 241 8.02 26.76 22.79
C ASN A 241 7.85 25.80 21.60
N SER A 242 8.84 24.95 21.33
CA SER A 242 8.74 23.94 20.25
C SER A 242 7.71 22.85 20.60
N TYR A 243 7.69 22.39 21.86
CA TYR A 243 6.69 21.45 22.32
C TYR A 243 5.26 22.03 22.24
N VAL A 244 5.06 23.27 22.75
CA VAL A 244 3.76 23.98 22.66
C VAL A 244 3.27 24.08 21.21
N ALA A 245 4.14 24.49 20.31
CA ALA A 245 3.83 24.60 18.88
C ALA A 245 3.46 23.24 18.24
N GLN A 246 4.18 22.17 18.59
CA GLN A 246 3.87 20.81 18.11
C GLN A 246 2.50 20.32 18.60
N GLN A 247 2.17 20.53 19.89
CA GLN A 247 0.88 20.13 20.44
C GLN A 247 -0.28 20.93 19.80
N GLN A 248 -0.09 22.22 19.55
CA GLN A 248 -1.05 23.05 18.86
C GLN A 248 -1.29 22.58 17.42
N ALA A 249 -0.22 22.27 16.68
CA ALA A 249 -0.33 21.76 15.31
C ALA A 249 -1.08 20.42 15.27
N ALA A 250 -0.81 19.51 16.22
CA ALA A 250 -1.51 18.24 16.33
C ALA A 250 -3.02 18.43 16.57
N LEU A 251 -3.40 19.35 17.47
CA LEU A 251 -4.81 19.66 17.72
C LEU A 251 -5.50 20.21 16.47
N ILE A 252 -4.88 21.16 15.76
CA ILE A 252 -5.40 21.74 14.52
C ILE A 252 -5.66 20.67 13.46
N GLN A 253 -4.73 19.71 13.28
CA GLN A 253 -4.91 18.59 12.36
C GLN A 253 -6.11 17.71 12.74
N MET A 254 -6.28 17.44 14.03
CA MET A 254 -7.44 16.66 14.52
C MET A 254 -8.76 17.41 14.29
N GLU A 255 -8.79 18.72 14.53
CA GLU A 255 -9.97 19.57 14.26
C GLU A 255 -10.33 19.58 12.78
N GLN A 256 -9.34 19.73 11.90
CA GLN A 256 -9.56 19.70 10.45
C GLN A 256 -10.19 18.37 10.03
N ARG A 257 -9.71 17.25 10.55
CA ARG A 257 -10.27 15.94 10.25
C ARG A 257 -11.71 15.78 10.74
N ILE A 258 -12.04 16.30 11.92
CA ILE A 258 -13.42 16.25 12.46
C ILE A 258 -14.34 17.13 11.61
N ARG A 259 -13.92 18.34 11.27
CA ARG A 259 -14.67 19.23 10.36
C ARG A 259 -14.88 18.58 9.00
N GLY A 260 -13.89 17.82 8.50
CA GLY A 260 -13.99 17.07 7.25
C GLY A 260 -15.12 16.05 7.22
N ILE A 261 -15.57 15.53 8.37
CA ILE A 261 -16.75 14.67 8.43
C ILE A 261 -18.01 15.41 7.97
N GLU A 262 -18.14 16.69 8.30
CA GLU A 262 -19.35 17.49 8.03
C GLU A 262 -19.27 18.31 6.74
N CYS A 263 -18.08 18.82 6.40
CA CYS A 263 -17.91 19.89 5.43
C CYS A 263 -17.11 19.54 4.18
N ASP A 264 -16.27 18.49 4.19
CA ASP A 264 -15.46 18.17 3.02
C ASP A 264 -16.31 17.52 1.93
N GLN A 265 -16.31 18.13 0.76
CA GLN A 265 -16.77 17.45 -0.44
C GLN A 265 -15.83 16.27 -0.76
N ASP A 266 -16.41 15.17 -1.16
CA ASP A 266 -15.63 14.05 -1.67
C ASP A 266 -14.93 14.50 -2.97
N LYS A 267 -13.61 14.65 -2.91
CA LYS A 267 -12.79 15.05 -4.07
C LYS A 267 -12.90 14.08 -5.24
N ARG A 268 -13.35 12.85 -4.99
CA ARG A 268 -13.65 11.88 -6.04
C ARG A 268 -14.69 12.41 -7.02
N LEU A 269 -15.65 13.20 -6.56
CA LEU A 269 -16.67 13.80 -7.42
C LEU A 269 -16.10 14.71 -8.52
N LEU A 270 -14.88 15.25 -8.33
CA LEU A 270 -14.20 16.05 -9.36
C LEU A 270 -13.84 15.24 -10.60
N MET A 271 -13.72 13.91 -10.47
CA MET A 271 -13.38 13.04 -11.59
C MET A 271 -14.54 12.81 -12.56
N GLY A 272 -15.78 12.99 -12.07
CA GLY A 272 -17.00 12.93 -12.90
C GLY A 272 -17.39 11.53 -13.36
N ASP A 273 -16.73 10.49 -12.86
CA ASP A 273 -17.05 9.09 -13.15
C ASP A 273 -18.13 8.54 -12.20
N ARG A 274 -18.79 7.48 -12.61
CA ARG A 274 -19.84 6.80 -11.83
C ARG A 274 -19.26 5.60 -11.08
N LEU A 275 -19.08 5.73 -9.75
CA LEU A 275 -18.43 4.71 -8.90
C LEU A 275 -19.16 3.37 -8.84
N ASP A 276 -20.46 3.35 -9.07
CA ASP A 276 -21.35 2.19 -9.04
C ASP A 276 -21.55 1.52 -10.43
N ASP A 277 -20.86 2.04 -11.47
CA ASP A 277 -20.97 1.56 -12.84
C ASP A 277 -19.64 1.04 -13.38
N ALA A 278 -19.46 -0.28 -13.41
CA ALA A 278 -18.28 -0.95 -13.93
C ALA A 278 -18.08 -0.77 -15.45
N THR A 279 -19.11 -0.30 -16.19
CA THR A 279 -19.01 -0.05 -17.63
C THR A 279 -18.44 1.31 -17.94
N ASP A 280 -18.53 2.26 -17.00
CA ASP A 280 -17.95 3.60 -17.09
C ASP A 280 -16.46 3.56 -16.76
N ARG A 281 -15.64 3.00 -17.65
CA ARG A 281 -14.21 2.73 -17.42
C ARG A 281 -13.24 3.64 -18.17
N PHE A 282 -13.74 4.52 -19.04
CA PHE A 282 -12.91 5.42 -19.85
C PHE A 282 -12.80 6.82 -19.20
N TYR A 283 -12.19 6.87 -18.00
CA TYR A 283 -11.89 8.07 -17.21
C TYR A 283 -10.41 8.09 -16.83
N GLY A 284 -9.94 9.17 -16.21
CA GLY A 284 -8.54 9.30 -15.82
C GLY A 284 -7.71 10.05 -16.87
N ASN A 285 -6.40 9.90 -16.78
CA ASN A 285 -5.43 10.54 -17.66
C ASN A 285 -4.11 9.74 -17.74
N ASN A 286 -3.17 10.19 -18.58
CA ASN A 286 -1.87 9.55 -18.80
C ASN A 286 -0.76 10.02 -17.83
N GLN A 287 -1.06 10.81 -16.80
CA GLN A 287 -0.06 11.31 -15.86
C GLN A 287 0.29 10.23 -14.84
N LEU A 288 1.49 9.66 -14.95
CA LEU A 288 1.97 8.56 -14.11
C LEU A 288 3.01 9.01 -13.09
N ASN A 289 3.78 10.05 -13.41
CA ASN A 289 4.81 10.62 -12.52
C ASN A 289 4.21 11.74 -11.68
N ILE A 290 3.52 11.37 -10.60
CA ILE A 290 2.83 12.29 -9.69
C ILE A 290 3.19 11.95 -8.24
N GLU A 291 2.74 12.75 -7.30
CA GLU A 291 2.97 12.51 -5.87
C GLU A 291 2.26 11.23 -5.38
N GLY A 292 2.92 10.48 -4.47
CA GLY A 292 2.36 9.28 -3.83
C GLY A 292 2.61 7.97 -4.59
N ILE A 293 3.57 7.94 -5.53
CA ILE A 293 3.89 6.74 -6.34
C ILE A 293 4.93 5.82 -5.70
N GLU A 294 5.42 6.13 -4.50
CA GLU A 294 6.55 5.45 -3.87
C GLU A 294 6.33 3.95 -3.75
N HIS A 295 5.12 3.53 -3.35
CA HIS A 295 4.80 2.13 -3.15
C HIS A 295 4.79 1.34 -4.47
N GLY A 296 4.04 1.80 -5.48
CA GLY A 296 3.95 1.13 -6.78
C GLY A 296 5.30 1.10 -7.51
N HIS A 297 6.10 2.17 -7.37
CA HIS A 297 7.45 2.21 -7.90
C HIS A 297 8.35 1.15 -7.28
N PHE A 298 8.35 1.03 -5.94
CA PHE A 298 9.12 0.01 -5.24
C PHE A 298 8.67 -1.40 -5.65
N VAL A 299 7.36 -1.66 -5.67
CA VAL A 299 6.77 -2.92 -6.14
C VAL A 299 7.23 -3.26 -7.56
N ALA A 300 7.17 -2.30 -8.48
CA ALA A 300 7.66 -2.44 -9.85
C ALA A 300 9.15 -2.81 -9.90
N SER A 301 9.97 -2.17 -9.06
CA SER A 301 11.41 -2.44 -8.97
C SER A 301 11.71 -3.86 -8.50
N VAL A 302 10.92 -4.42 -7.57
CA VAL A 302 11.04 -5.82 -7.12
C VAL A 302 10.69 -6.80 -8.24
N VAL A 303 9.70 -6.48 -9.09
CA VAL A 303 9.36 -7.34 -10.24
C VAL A 303 10.47 -7.38 -11.28
N ALA A 304 10.96 -6.20 -11.75
CA ALA A 304 11.81 -6.15 -12.93
C ALA A 304 12.87 -5.03 -12.94
N GLY A 305 13.07 -4.31 -11.84
CA GLY A 305 14.04 -3.21 -11.80
C GLY A 305 15.43 -3.60 -12.29
N VAL A 306 16.13 -2.66 -12.91
CA VAL A 306 17.52 -2.80 -13.41
C VAL A 306 18.39 -1.73 -12.75
N VAL A 307 19.30 -2.16 -11.88
CA VAL A 307 20.21 -1.29 -11.14
C VAL A 307 21.64 -1.57 -11.61
N ALA A 308 22.16 -0.67 -12.44
CA ALA A 308 23.40 -0.90 -13.17
C ALA A 308 24.64 -1.04 -12.28
N ASP A 309 24.67 -0.35 -11.16
CA ASP A 309 25.80 -0.31 -10.23
C ASP A 309 25.70 -1.34 -9.09
N ASP A 310 24.54 -2.00 -8.93
CA ASP A 310 24.37 -3.03 -7.89
C ASP A 310 23.28 -4.05 -8.25
N ALA A 311 23.66 -5.17 -8.83
CA ALA A 311 22.75 -6.24 -9.24
C ALA A 311 21.97 -6.88 -8.07
N ARG A 312 22.35 -6.67 -6.81
CA ARG A 312 21.60 -7.15 -5.64
C ARG A 312 20.21 -6.48 -5.56
N TYR A 313 20.09 -5.24 -6.08
CA TYR A 313 18.85 -4.48 -6.16
C TYR A 313 18.05 -4.72 -7.44
N ASN A 314 18.56 -5.49 -8.41
CA ASN A 314 17.77 -5.88 -9.57
C ASN A 314 16.50 -6.62 -9.14
N GLY A 315 15.42 -6.44 -9.90
CA GLY A 315 14.19 -7.20 -9.70
C GLY A 315 14.36 -8.70 -10.01
N VAL A 316 13.27 -9.44 -9.77
CA VAL A 316 13.22 -10.88 -10.00
C VAL A 316 13.42 -11.23 -11.48
N TRP A 317 12.76 -10.50 -12.37
CA TRP A 317 12.82 -10.74 -13.82
C TRP A 317 12.98 -9.47 -14.65
N PRO A 318 14.21 -8.96 -14.81
CA PRO A 318 14.48 -7.72 -15.55
C PRO A 318 14.13 -7.73 -17.05
N GLN A 319 13.68 -8.85 -17.59
CA GLN A 319 13.22 -8.97 -18.99
C GLN A 319 11.69 -8.81 -19.14
N ALA A 320 10.94 -8.67 -18.04
CA ALA A 320 9.53 -8.30 -18.11
C ALA A 320 9.35 -6.87 -18.64
N ARG A 321 8.13 -6.57 -19.10
CA ARG A 321 7.70 -5.20 -19.42
C ARG A 321 6.64 -4.77 -18.44
N LEU A 322 6.89 -3.69 -17.72
CA LEU A 322 6.04 -3.18 -16.66
C LEU A 322 5.08 -2.13 -17.21
N MET A 323 3.78 -2.39 -17.11
CA MET A 323 2.71 -1.46 -17.45
C MET A 323 2.29 -0.74 -16.17
N ALA A 324 2.40 0.58 -16.13
CA ALA A 324 2.08 1.40 -14.98
C ALA A 324 0.57 1.69 -14.91
N ILE A 325 -0.12 1.21 -13.89
CA ILE A 325 -1.56 1.39 -13.74
C ILE A 325 -1.84 1.95 -12.35
N ARG A 326 -2.20 3.23 -12.30
CA ARG A 326 -2.39 3.93 -11.06
C ARG A 326 -3.86 3.88 -10.63
N ILE A 327 -4.10 3.20 -9.49
CA ILE A 327 -5.44 3.06 -8.88
C ILE A 327 -5.42 3.21 -7.34
N SER A 328 -4.23 3.19 -6.72
CA SER A 328 -4.09 3.28 -5.26
C SER A 328 -3.71 4.69 -4.84
N PRO A 329 -4.63 5.42 -4.16
CA PRO A 329 -4.30 6.66 -3.45
C PRO A 329 -3.72 6.32 -2.07
N GLU A 330 -3.31 7.30 -1.29
CA GLU A 330 -3.13 7.09 0.15
C GLU A 330 -4.49 6.72 0.77
N GLY A 331 -4.57 5.54 1.39
CA GLY A 331 -5.81 4.92 1.88
C GLY A 331 -6.21 3.69 1.07
N ASP A 332 -7.50 3.36 1.07
CA ASP A 332 -8.00 2.18 0.35
C ASP A 332 -8.42 2.52 -1.09
N GLU A 333 -8.19 1.59 -1.99
CA GLU A 333 -8.57 1.65 -3.39
C GLU A 333 -10.10 1.64 -3.56
N TYR A 334 -10.60 2.26 -4.64
CA TYR A 334 -12.00 2.10 -5.05
C TYR A 334 -12.16 0.81 -5.88
N ASP A 335 -13.23 0.05 -5.61
CA ASP A 335 -13.48 -1.23 -6.31
C ASP A 335 -13.55 -1.06 -7.82
N LYS A 336 -14.16 0.05 -8.30
CA LYS A 336 -14.24 0.40 -9.70
C LYS A 336 -12.86 0.61 -10.33
N ASP A 337 -11.96 1.33 -9.63
CA ASP A 337 -10.61 1.61 -10.15
C ASP A 337 -9.79 0.32 -10.24
N VAL A 338 -9.91 -0.57 -9.23
CA VAL A 338 -9.28 -1.90 -9.27
C VAL A 338 -9.78 -2.70 -10.46
N ALA A 339 -11.10 -2.74 -10.66
CA ALA A 339 -11.71 -3.47 -11.78
C ALA A 339 -11.29 -2.90 -13.13
N SER A 340 -11.28 -1.57 -13.27
CA SER A 340 -10.84 -0.86 -14.49
C SER A 340 -9.36 -1.11 -14.77
N GLY A 341 -8.49 -1.03 -13.74
CA GLY A 341 -7.07 -1.28 -13.87
C GLY A 341 -6.74 -2.72 -14.30
N ILE A 342 -7.43 -3.73 -13.74
CA ILE A 342 -7.28 -5.12 -14.17
C ILE A 342 -7.71 -5.28 -15.64
N ARG A 343 -8.88 -4.74 -16.04
CA ARG A 343 -9.36 -4.82 -17.42
C ARG A 343 -8.41 -4.12 -18.39
N TYR A 344 -7.95 -2.93 -18.05
CA TYR A 344 -6.95 -2.19 -18.84
C TYR A 344 -5.68 -3.02 -19.06
N ALA A 345 -5.13 -3.63 -17.98
CA ALA A 345 -3.96 -4.49 -18.10
C ALA A 345 -4.18 -5.67 -19.07
N VAL A 346 -5.35 -6.33 -18.97
CA VAL A 346 -5.73 -7.46 -19.83
C VAL A 346 -5.87 -7.03 -21.29
N ASP A 347 -6.59 -5.94 -21.55
CA ASP A 347 -6.86 -5.42 -22.89
C ASP A 347 -5.56 -5.00 -23.60
N ASN A 348 -4.57 -4.51 -22.84
CA ASN A 348 -3.25 -4.12 -23.33
C ASN A 348 -2.20 -5.25 -23.24
N GLY A 349 -2.64 -6.50 -23.12
CA GLY A 349 -1.83 -7.69 -23.35
C GLY A 349 -0.99 -8.18 -22.16
N ALA A 350 -1.23 -7.70 -20.96
CA ALA A 350 -0.60 -8.24 -19.77
C ALA A 350 -0.85 -9.75 -19.64
N LYS A 351 0.13 -10.48 -19.13
CA LYS A 351 0.05 -11.92 -18.83
C LYS A 351 0.05 -12.21 -17.34
N VAL A 352 0.50 -11.24 -16.55
CA VAL A 352 0.47 -11.27 -15.10
C VAL A 352 0.05 -9.89 -14.62
N VAL A 353 -0.78 -9.81 -13.59
CA VAL A 353 -1.18 -8.58 -12.90
C VAL A 353 -0.79 -8.69 -11.45
N ASN A 354 -0.14 -7.66 -10.94
CA ASN A 354 0.25 -7.54 -9.53
C ASN A 354 -0.67 -6.56 -8.81
N LEU A 355 -1.24 -7.00 -7.68
CA LEU A 355 -2.09 -6.22 -6.77
C LEU A 355 -1.44 -6.23 -5.38
N SER A 356 -0.58 -5.25 -5.09
CA SER A 356 0.15 -5.21 -3.81
C SER A 356 -0.63 -4.51 -2.69
N PHE A 357 -1.94 -4.67 -2.67
CA PHE A 357 -2.87 -4.04 -1.73
C PHE A 357 -3.99 -5.01 -1.32
N GLY A 358 -4.86 -4.52 -0.44
CA GLY A 358 -6.12 -5.14 -0.06
C GLY A 358 -6.77 -4.44 1.12
N LYS A 359 -8.08 -4.63 1.27
CA LYS A 359 -8.92 -3.93 2.25
C LYS A 359 -9.93 -4.87 2.93
N TYR A 360 -10.52 -4.41 4.04
CA TYR A 360 -11.46 -5.21 4.84
C TYR A 360 -12.93 -4.83 4.61
N THR A 361 -13.18 -3.87 3.75
CA THR A 361 -14.52 -3.45 3.33
C THR A 361 -14.49 -3.17 1.84
N SER A 362 -15.44 -3.74 1.10
CA SER A 362 -15.61 -3.54 -0.34
C SER A 362 -17.10 -3.38 -0.61
N PRO A 363 -17.55 -2.19 -1.02
CA PRO A 363 -18.96 -1.95 -1.33
C PRO A 363 -19.43 -2.66 -2.59
N HIS A 364 -18.53 -2.86 -3.57
CA HIS A 364 -18.81 -3.44 -4.88
C HIS A 364 -17.83 -4.56 -5.24
N PRO A 365 -17.73 -5.64 -4.39
CA PRO A 365 -16.77 -6.71 -4.60
C PRO A 365 -17.01 -7.48 -5.92
N GLU A 366 -18.24 -7.47 -6.43
CA GLU A 366 -18.63 -8.06 -7.72
C GLU A 366 -17.87 -7.45 -8.90
N MET A 367 -17.62 -6.13 -8.91
CA MET A 367 -16.87 -5.46 -9.99
C MET A 367 -15.46 -6.03 -10.13
N VAL A 368 -14.78 -6.21 -8.99
CA VAL A 368 -13.41 -6.74 -8.96
C VAL A 368 -13.40 -8.22 -9.29
N ASN A 369 -14.35 -9.00 -8.76
CA ASN A 369 -14.49 -10.42 -9.09
C ASN A 369 -14.74 -10.64 -10.59
N GLU A 370 -15.60 -9.84 -11.22
CA GLU A 370 -15.84 -9.88 -12.67
C GLU A 370 -14.59 -9.51 -13.48
N ALA A 371 -13.80 -8.55 -13.01
CA ALA A 371 -12.54 -8.19 -13.67
C ALA A 371 -11.50 -9.32 -13.57
N ILE A 372 -11.43 -10.04 -12.43
CA ILE A 372 -10.58 -11.22 -12.26
C ILE A 372 -11.08 -12.38 -13.13
N ALA A 373 -12.39 -12.58 -13.23
CA ALA A 373 -12.98 -13.57 -14.15
C ALA A 373 -12.67 -13.21 -15.63
N TYR A 374 -12.70 -11.92 -15.97
CA TYR A 374 -12.28 -11.45 -17.28
C TYR A 374 -10.81 -11.76 -17.56
N ALA A 375 -9.93 -11.51 -16.59
CA ALA A 375 -8.52 -11.88 -16.66
C ALA A 375 -8.34 -13.40 -16.86
N ALA A 376 -9.15 -14.24 -16.20
CA ALA A 376 -9.13 -15.70 -16.37
C ALA A 376 -9.45 -16.11 -17.81
N LYS A 377 -10.49 -15.51 -18.41
CA LYS A 377 -10.89 -15.77 -19.81
C LYS A 377 -9.80 -15.41 -20.82
N HIS A 378 -8.96 -14.42 -20.49
CA HIS A 378 -7.85 -13.95 -21.33
C HIS A 378 -6.49 -14.55 -20.95
N ASP A 379 -6.50 -15.59 -20.10
CA ASP A 379 -5.29 -16.30 -19.68
C ASP A 379 -4.28 -15.38 -18.96
N VAL A 380 -4.76 -14.51 -18.05
CA VAL A 380 -3.95 -13.61 -17.24
C VAL A 380 -3.97 -14.07 -15.80
N LEU A 381 -2.79 -14.22 -15.19
CA LEU A 381 -2.63 -14.56 -13.77
C LEU A 381 -2.68 -13.27 -12.94
N VAL A 382 -3.50 -13.26 -11.90
CA VAL A 382 -3.61 -12.16 -10.94
C VAL A 382 -2.97 -12.58 -9.62
N ILE A 383 -2.05 -11.78 -9.10
CA ILE A 383 -1.31 -12.06 -7.86
C ILE A 383 -1.54 -10.91 -6.90
N ALA A 384 -2.02 -11.21 -5.69
CA ALA A 384 -2.40 -10.23 -4.69
C ALA A 384 -1.72 -10.45 -3.34
N ALA A 385 -1.49 -9.37 -2.61
CA ALA A 385 -0.97 -9.39 -1.24
C ALA A 385 -2.03 -9.89 -0.25
N ALA A 386 -1.59 -10.61 0.80
CA ALA A 386 -2.47 -11.11 1.85
C ALA A 386 -2.83 -10.06 2.92
N GLY A 387 -2.10 -8.93 2.99
CA GLY A 387 -2.28 -7.88 3.99
C GLY A 387 -1.36 -8.00 5.21
N ASN A 388 -1.27 -6.91 5.99
CA ASN A 388 -0.22 -6.70 6.99
C ASN A 388 -0.76 -6.42 8.41
N ASN A 389 -1.85 -7.06 8.81
CA ASN A 389 -2.51 -6.81 10.10
C ASN A 389 -2.45 -8.02 11.04
N HIS A 390 -1.64 -9.05 10.73
CA HIS A 390 -1.54 -10.28 11.51
C HIS A 390 -2.90 -10.97 11.76
N LEU A 391 -3.81 -10.90 10.79
CA LEU A 391 -5.15 -11.47 10.92
C LEU A 391 -5.27 -12.80 10.19
N ASN A 392 -6.10 -13.69 10.76
CA ASN A 392 -6.58 -14.87 10.05
C ASN A 392 -7.69 -14.44 9.06
N ILE A 393 -7.33 -14.33 7.78
CA ILE A 393 -8.28 -13.90 6.75
C ILE A 393 -9.28 -14.99 6.32
N ASP A 394 -9.15 -16.23 6.82
CA ASP A 394 -10.22 -17.22 6.70
C ASP A 394 -11.44 -16.84 7.55
N SER A 395 -11.23 -16.07 8.63
CA SER A 395 -12.25 -15.67 9.61
C SER A 395 -12.76 -14.24 9.44
N VAL A 396 -12.16 -13.45 8.55
CA VAL A 396 -12.55 -12.06 8.28
C VAL A 396 -12.66 -11.82 6.79
N ASP A 397 -13.48 -10.83 6.42
CA ASP A 397 -13.52 -10.38 5.03
C ASP A 397 -12.21 -9.70 4.66
N TYR A 398 -11.68 -10.07 3.50
CA TYR A 398 -10.49 -9.45 2.91
C TYR A 398 -10.61 -9.46 1.39
N PHE A 399 -10.44 -8.30 0.79
CA PHE A 399 -10.66 -8.06 -0.64
C PHE A 399 -9.36 -7.70 -1.36
N PRO A 400 -9.26 -8.05 -2.67
CA PRO A 400 -10.29 -8.70 -3.49
C PRO A 400 -10.60 -10.12 -3.02
N ALA A 401 -11.90 -10.49 -2.97
CA ALA A 401 -12.30 -11.85 -2.57
C ALA A 401 -11.88 -12.90 -3.61
N ALA A 402 -11.86 -12.50 -4.87
CA ALA A 402 -11.48 -13.31 -6.03
C ALA A 402 -12.26 -14.63 -6.15
N VAL A 403 -13.57 -14.54 -5.99
CA VAL A 403 -14.48 -15.69 -6.02
C VAL A 403 -15.56 -15.53 -7.10
N ASP A 404 -16.02 -16.66 -7.63
CA ASP A 404 -17.17 -16.71 -8.52
C ASP A 404 -18.51 -16.59 -7.75
N ALA A 405 -19.63 -16.65 -8.47
CA ALA A 405 -20.96 -16.57 -7.88
C ALA A 405 -21.29 -17.71 -6.88
N ASN A 406 -20.53 -18.81 -6.89
CA ASN A 406 -20.67 -19.94 -5.97
C ASN A 406 -19.67 -19.84 -4.79
N GLY A 407 -18.90 -18.76 -4.69
CA GLY A 407 -17.88 -18.57 -3.66
C GLY A 407 -16.58 -19.35 -3.90
N LYS A 408 -16.38 -19.95 -5.08
CA LYS A 408 -15.15 -20.64 -5.43
C LYS A 408 -14.09 -19.65 -5.90
N THR A 409 -12.89 -19.71 -5.32
CA THR A 409 -11.74 -18.89 -5.75
C THR A 409 -11.36 -19.17 -7.20
N PHE A 410 -11.07 -18.13 -7.98
CA PHE A 410 -10.64 -18.25 -9.37
C PHE A 410 -9.28 -18.96 -9.49
N ASP A 411 -9.20 -19.85 -10.50
CA ASP A 411 -7.99 -20.64 -10.75
C ASP A 411 -6.81 -19.80 -11.32
N ASN A 412 -7.04 -18.55 -11.69
CA ASN A 412 -6.02 -17.58 -12.13
C ASN A 412 -5.65 -16.54 -11.06
N PHE A 413 -6.02 -16.75 -9.80
CA PHE A 413 -5.74 -15.82 -8.72
C PHE A 413 -4.86 -16.48 -7.65
N ILE A 414 -3.78 -15.80 -7.23
CA ILE A 414 -2.89 -16.21 -6.14
C ILE A 414 -2.86 -15.13 -5.07
N ARG A 415 -3.08 -15.52 -3.82
CA ARG A 415 -2.86 -14.63 -2.66
C ARG A 415 -1.59 -15.02 -1.92
N VAL A 416 -0.71 -14.02 -1.71
CA VAL A 416 0.65 -14.21 -1.23
C VAL A 416 0.83 -13.63 0.17
N GLY A 417 1.22 -14.48 1.12
CA GLY A 417 1.70 -14.09 2.45
C GLY A 417 3.19 -13.76 2.45
N GLY A 418 3.66 -13.07 3.49
CA GLY A 418 5.06 -12.67 3.65
C GLY A 418 5.82 -13.55 4.64
N THR A 419 7.10 -13.84 4.36
CA THR A 419 8.00 -14.53 5.30
C THR A 419 9.20 -13.67 5.69
N ALA A 420 9.75 -13.97 6.87
CA ALA A 420 11.07 -13.53 7.31
C ALA A 420 12.18 -14.32 6.59
N MET A 421 13.45 -13.97 6.84
CA MET A 421 14.63 -14.57 6.18
C MET A 421 14.79 -16.07 6.45
N ASP A 422 14.38 -16.53 7.63
CA ASP A 422 14.43 -17.94 8.03
C ASP A 422 13.29 -18.80 7.48
N GLY A 423 12.35 -18.16 6.73
CA GLY A 423 11.17 -18.81 6.19
C GLY A 423 9.99 -18.90 7.15
N SER A 424 10.11 -18.37 8.37
CA SER A 424 8.97 -18.21 9.27
C SER A 424 8.01 -17.15 8.70
N ARG A 425 6.72 -17.21 9.08
CA ARG A 425 5.77 -16.18 8.69
C ARG A 425 6.16 -14.83 9.29
N SER A 426 6.21 -13.78 8.47
CA SER A 426 6.40 -12.41 8.95
C SER A 426 5.36 -12.06 10.02
N SER A 427 5.82 -11.40 11.08
CA SER A 427 4.97 -11.02 12.23
C SER A 427 3.79 -10.13 11.86
N ILE A 428 3.88 -9.40 10.76
CA ILE A 428 2.80 -8.54 10.26
C ILE A 428 1.89 -9.25 9.26
N SER A 429 2.36 -10.33 8.59
CA SER A 429 1.61 -10.97 7.52
C SER A 429 0.27 -11.52 8.00
N ASN A 430 -0.81 -11.19 7.28
CA ASN A 430 -2.04 -11.94 7.37
C ASN A 430 -1.80 -13.40 6.96
N TYR A 431 -2.67 -14.28 7.40
CA TYR A 431 -2.59 -15.71 7.17
C TYR A 431 -3.97 -16.33 7.02
N GLY A 432 -4.01 -17.56 6.54
CA GLY A 432 -5.20 -18.36 6.39
C GLY A 432 -4.85 -19.69 5.72
N ALA A 433 -5.51 -20.76 6.11
CA ALA A 433 -5.28 -22.08 5.53
C ALA A 433 -5.91 -22.21 4.14
N HIS A 434 -6.96 -21.43 3.88
CA HIS A 434 -7.76 -21.50 2.65
C HIS A 434 -7.59 -20.26 1.77
N LYS A 435 -7.45 -19.08 2.36
CA LYS A 435 -7.39 -17.81 1.62
C LYS A 435 -5.97 -17.32 1.31
N VAL A 436 -4.91 -17.93 1.85
CA VAL A 436 -3.51 -17.66 1.45
C VAL A 436 -2.98 -18.87 0.70
N ASP A 437 -2.71 -18.72 -0.59
CA ASP A 437 -2.30 -19.81 -1.47
C ASP A 437 -0.85 -20.26 -1.23
N LEU A 438 0.07 -19.26 -1.07
CA LEU A 438 1.50 -19.50 -0.81
C LEU A 438 2.15 -18.26 -0.14
N TYR A 439 3.39 -18.44 0.28
CA TYR A 439 4.20 -17.41 0.92
C TYR A 439 5.45 -17.11 0.09
N ALA A 440 5.94 -15.89 0.21
CA ALA A 440 7.19 -15.46 -0.39
C ALA A 440 7.95 -14.52 0.56
N PRO A 441 9.27 -14.30 0.36
CA PRO A 441 10.02 -13.32 1.12
C PRO A 441 9.31 -11.97 1.21
N GLY A 442 9.10 -11.47 2.41
CA GLY A 442 8.33 -10.25 2.69
C GLY A 442 8.95 -9.33 3.73
N GLU A 443 10.17 -9.62 4.21
CA GLU A 443 10.91 -8.75 5.12
C GLU A 443 12.27 -8.39 4.53
N TYR A 444 12.70 -7.14 4.73
CA TYR A 444 13.96 -6.62 4.21
C TYR A 444 14.17 -6.89 2.72
N ILE A 445 13.13 -6.71 1.93
CA ILE A 445 13.20 -6.87 0.48
C ILE A 445 13.87 -5.64 -0.11
N SER A 446 15.01 -5.84 -0.76
CA SER A 446 15.74 -4.75 -1.43
C SER A 446 15.05 -4.36 -2.73
N GLY A 447 14.93 -3.07 -2.98
CA GLY A 447 14.33 -2.49 -4.16
C GLY A 447 14.72 -1.02 -4.32
N VAL A 448 14.03 -0.33 -5.21
CA VAL A 448 14.32 1.07 -5.54
C VAL A 448 13.06 1.91 -5.39
N TYR A 449 13.19 3.06 -4.74
CA TYR A 449 12.17 4.10 -4.65
C TYR A 449 12.37 5.16 -5.76
N PRO A 450 11.38 6.04 -6.01
CA PRO A 450 11.54 7.17 -6.93
C PRO A 450 12.82 7.97 -6.66
N GLY A 451 13.43 8.49 -7.74
CA GLY A 451 14.74 9.11 -7.67
C GLY A 451 15.90 8.11 -7.56
N ASP A 452 15.67 6.85 -7.89
CA ASP A 452 16.64 5.74 -7.87
C ASP A 452 17.25 5.48 -6.47
N LYS A 453 16.49 5.77 -5.41
CA LYS A 453 16.92 5.55 -4.03
C LYS A 453 16.83 4.06 -3.69
N LYS A 454 17.97 3.41 -3.48
CA LYS A 454 18.05 2.03 -2.98
C LYS A 454 17.61 1.98 -1.52
N ASP A 455 16.72 1.04 -1.18
CA ASP A 455 16.24 0.86 0.19
C ASP A 455 15.60 -0.53 0.37
N PHE A 456 15.06 -0.79 1.55
CA PHE A 456 14.38 -2.03 1.90
C PHE A 456 12.93 -1.76 2.30
N ALA A 457 12.06 -2.72 2.01
CA ALA A 457 10.67 -2.68 2.46
C ALA A 457 10.24 -4.01 3.08
N ASN A 458 9.19 -3.94 3.93
CA ASN A 458 8.56 -5.07 4.59
C ASN A 458 7.06 -5.10 4.26
N GLY A 459 6.53 -6.28 4.06
CA GLY A 459 5.10 -6.49 3.87
C GLY A 459 4.77 -7.57 2.85
N THR A 460 3.51 -7.98 2.86
CA THR A 460 2.97 -8.86 1.82
C THR A 460 2.92 -8.16 0.46
N SER A 461 2.91 -6.81 0.46
CA SER A 461 2.97 -5.99 -0.75
C SER A 461 4.32 -6.09 -1.49
N VAL A 462 5.39 -6.48 -0.81
CA VAL A 462 6.68 -6.78 -1.45
C VAL A 462 6.92 -8.28 -1.64
N ALA A 463 6.14 -9.14 -0.99
CA ALA A 463 6.13 -10.58 -1.25
C ALA A 463 5.38 -10.93 -2.56
N ALA A 464 4.25 -10.28 -2.83
CA ALA A 464 3.49 -10.47 -4.06
C ALA A 464 4.31 -10.21 -5.33
N PRO A 465 5.09 -9.11 -5.47
CA PRO A 465 5.91 -8.87 -6.65
C PRO A 465 7.06 -9.88 -6.82
N VAL A 466 7.55 -10.53 -5.77
CA VAL A 466 8.49 -11.66 -5.92
C VAL A 466 7.83 -12.80 -6.69
N VAL A 467 6.60 -13.20 -6.31
CA VAL A 467 5.84 -14.23 -7.03
C VAL A 467 5.47 -13.77 -8.44
N THR A 468 5.13 -12.50 -8.61
CA THR A 468 4.82 -11.89 -9.91
C THR A 468 6.00 -11.96 -10.88
N GLY A 469 7.21 -11.62 -10.41
CA GLY A 469 8.42 -11.73 -11.21
C GLY A 469 8.75 -13.17 -11.59
N ILE A 470 8.56 -14.14 -10.67
CA ILE A 470 8.71 -15.58 -10.96
C ILE A 470 7.69 -16.02 -12.02
N ALA A 471 6.44 -15.63 -11.87
CA ALA A 471 5.38 -15.96 -12.85
C ALA A 471 5.70 -15.38 -14.24
N ALA A 472 6.17 -14.13 -14.31
CA ALA A 472 6.60 -13.49 -15.54
C ALA A 472 7.79 -14.23 -16.18
N MET A 473 8.77 -14.60 -15.39
CA MET A 473 9.92 -15.42 -15.85
C MET A 473 9.45 -16.75 -16.43
N LEU A 474 8.63 -17.51 -15.71
CA LEU A 474 8.13 -18.80 -16.16
C LEU A 474 7.33 -18.66 -17.46
N ARG A 475 6.47 -17.67 -17.59
CA ARG A 475 5.73 -17.41 -18.83
C ARG A 475 6.64 -16.99 -19.98
N SER A 476 7.77 -16.34 -19.70
CA SER A 476 8.73 -15.95 -20.74
C SER A 476 9.42 -17.18 -21.36
N TYR A 477 9.71 -18.20 -20.58
CA TYR A 477 10.31 -19.44 -21.07
C TYR A 477 9.27 -20.46 -21.57
N PHE A 478 8.09 -20.50 -20.93
CA PHE A 478 7.05 -21.50 -21.16
C PHE A 478 5.71 -20.82 -21.55
N PRO A 479 5.63 -20.16 -22.73
CA PRO A 479 4.46 -19.34 -23.09
C PRO A 479 3.16 -20.13 -23.28
N LYS A 480 3.24 -21.45 -23.41
CA LYS A 480 2.06 -22.33 -23.53
C LYS A 480 1.43 -22.68 -22.18
N VAL A 481 2.12 -22.41 -21.07
CA VAL A 481 1.59 -22.66 -19.72
C VAL A 481 0.52 -21.63 -19.41
N LYS A 482 -0.72 -22.09 -19.19
CA LYS A 482 -1.87 -21.24 -18.87
C LYS A 482 -1.82 -20.72 -17.45
N ALA A 483 -2.51 -19.61 -17.17
CA ALA A 483 -2.53 -18.96 -15.85
C ALA A 483 -2.94 -19.93 -14.73
N ALA A 484 -4.03 -20.68 -14.91
CA ALA A 484 -4.49 -21.69 -13.94
C ALA A 484 -3.49 -22.84 -13.73
N GLN A 485 -2.80 -23.26 -14.79
CA GLN A 485 -1.75 -24.27 -14.68
C GLN A 485 -0.54 -23.71 -13.95
N LEU A 486 -0.16 -22.46 -14.21
CA LEU A 486 0.95 -21.79 -13.55
C LEU A 486 0.70 -21.64 -12.05
N LYS A 487 -0.51 -21.18 -11.63
CA LYS A 487 -0.92 -21.17 -10.22
C LYS A 487 -0.69 -22.55 -9.58
N ARG A 488 -1.23 -23.60 -10.19
CA ARG A 488 -1.11 -24.96 -9.67
C ARG A 488 0.35 -25.39 -9.52
N ILE A 489 1.20 -25.14 -10.53
CA ILE A 489 2.64 -25.47 -10.51
C ILE A 489 3.33 -24.74 -9.35
N LEU A 490 3.10 -23.42 -9.19
CA LEU A 490 3.72 -22.63 -8.11
C LEU A 490 3.33 -23.15 -6.72
N ILE A 491 2.09 -23.61 -6.54
CA ILE A 491 1.60 -24.16 -5.26
C ILE A 491 2.14 -25.59 -5.03
N GLU A 492 2.11 -26.47 -6.04
CA GLU A 492 2.54 -27.86 -5.94
C GLU A 492 4.06 -27.99 -5.77
N THR A 493 4.84 -27.06 -6.31
CA THR A 493 6.29 -27.05 -6.20
C THR A 493 6.83 -26.19 -5.06
N ALA A 494 5.94 -25.59 -4.27
CA ALA A 494 6.34 -24.78 -3.11
C ALA A 494 7.09 -25.63 -2.08
N HIS A 495 8.11 -25.04 -1.49
CA HIS A 495 8.87 -25.69 -0.44
C HIS A 495 8.16 -25.55 0.91
N HIS A 496 8.04 -26.64 1.66
CA HIS A 496 7.37 -26.62 2.97
C HIS A 496 8.38 -26.27 4.07
N VAL A 497 8.21 -25.08 4.69
CA VAL A 497 9.04 -24.60 5.81
C VAL A 497 8.09 -24.09 6.91
N HIS A 498 8.30 -24.52 8.15
CA HIS A 498 7.47 -24.12 9.30
C HIS A 498 5.95 -24.28 9.08
N GLY A 499 5.55 -25.28 8.28
CA GLY A 499 4.14 -25.51 7.92
C GLY A 499 3.59 -24.56 6.83
N LEU A 500 4.42 -23.69 6.26
CA LEU A 500 4.06 -22.78 5.18
C LEU A 500 4.51 -23.33 3.83
N LYS A 501 3.80 -22.96 2.76
CA LYS A 501 4.18 -23.23 1.36
C LYS A 501 4.96 -22.02 0.83
N LEU A 502 6.28 -22.07 0.82
CA LEU A 502 7.15 -21.01 0.29
C LEU A 502 7.37 -21.21 -1.20
N VAL A 503 7.22 -20.14 -1.99
CA VAL A 503 7.48 -20.18 -3.43
C VAL A 503 8.90 -20.65 -3.73
N ASP A 504 9.05 -21.60 -4.68
CA ASP A 504 10.32 -22.12 -5.14
C ASP A 504 10.41 -22.04 -6.67
N ALA A 505 11.12 -21.04 -7.15
CA ALA A 505 11.29 -20.80 -8.59
C ALA A 505 12.05 -21.94 -9.28
N ALA A 506 13.05 -22.52 -8.59
CA ALA A 506 13.86 -23.62 -9.16
C ALA A 506 13.05 -24.91 -9.30
N ALA A 507 12.24 -25.26 -8.30
CA ALA A 507 11.34 -26.41 -8.38
C ALA A 507 10.28 -26.23 -9.47
N ALA A 508 9.72 -25.00 -9.61
CA ALA A 508 8.75 -24.70 -10.66
C ALA A 508 9.35 -24.83 -12.07
N VAL A 509 10.58 -24.33 -12.30
CA VAL A 509 11.28 -24.49 -13.59
C VAL A 509 11.58 -25.95 -13.87
N LYS A 510 12.11 -26.73 -12.89
CA LYS A 510 12.37 -28.17 -13.06
C LYS A 510 11.10 -28.95 -13.40
N ARG A 511 9.95 -28.58 -12.83
CA ARG A 511 8.66 -29.19 -13.16
C ARG A 511 8.23 -28.96 -14.61
N LEU A 512 8.58 -27.80 -15.18
CA LEU A 512 8.27 -27.40 -16.56
C LEU A 512 9.33 -27.84 -17.58
N MET A 513 10.54 -28.17 -17.12
CA MET A 513 11.68 -28.52 -17.93
C MET A 513 12.40 -29.74 -17.29
N PRO A 514 11.75 -30.90 -17.29
CA PRO A 514 12.29 -32.10 -16.66
C PRO A 514 13.58 -32.64 -17.32
#